data_d468c9699451c7a17aab89a0f026c09b
#
_entry.id   d468c9699451c7a17aab89a0f026c09b
#
_cell.length_a   1.000
_cell.length_b   1.000
_cell.length_c   1.000
_cell.angle_alpha   90.00
_cell.angle_beta   90.00
_cell.angle_gamma   90.00
#
_symmetry.space_group_name_H-M   'P 1'
#
loop_
_entity.id
_entity.type
_entity.pdbx_description
1 polymer ?
#
loop_
_entity_poly.entity_id
_entity_poly.type
_entity_poly.pdbx_seq_one_letter_code
_entity_poly.pdbx_strand_id
1 'polypeptide(L)'
;MTPSERKLRGGLGGFALAAKRDPKTYTAPARAAFMDRFLNEVDPDLVLPSGERERRAVAARRAYFSRLAMTSAQARRRAKAKRDRLSSAKGRNK
;
A
#
# COMPACT_ATOMS: atom_id res chain seq x y z
N MET A 1 -18.16 11.17 -20.98
CA MET A 1 -18.35 10.76 -19.58
C MET A 1 -17.58 11.69 -18.67
N THR A 2 -18.25 12.27 -17.67
CA THR A 2 -17.62 13.17 -16.70
C THR A 2 -16.71 12.39 -15.73
N PRO A 3 -15.72 13.06 -15.07
CA PRO A 3 -14.92 12.42 -14.04
C PRO A 3 -15.75 11.82 -12.90
N SER A 4 -16.86 12.49 -12.51
CA SER A 4 -17.77 11.97 -11.48
C SER A 4 -18.46 10.69 -11.91
N GLU A 5 -18.91 10.62 -13.16
CA GLU A 5 -19.53 9.42 -13.73
C GLU A 5 -18.54 8.26 -13.79
N ARG A 6 -17.29 8.52 -14.19
CA ARG A 6 -16.23 7.51 -14.23
C ARG A 6 -15.95 6.93 -12.84
N LYS A 7 -15.90 7.78 -11.83
CA LYS A 7 -15.69 7.37 -10.44
C LYS A 7 -16.84 6.50 -9.93
N LEU A 8 -18.09 6.91 -10.21
CA LEU A 8 -19.27 6.15 -9.82
C LEU A 8 -19.32 4.80 -10.53
N ARG A 9 -18.98 4.77 -11.81
CA ARG A 9 -18.94 3.52 -12.59
C ARG A 9 -17.89 2.55 -12.07
N GLY A 10 -16.71 3.04 -11.70
CA GLY A 10 -15.65 2.23 -11.10
C GLY A 10 -16.06 1.66 -9.75
N GLY A 11 -16.69 2.49 -8.90
CA GLY A 11 -17.21 2.05 -7.60
C GLY A 11 -18.31 1.01 -7.75
N LEU A 12 -19.20 1.20 -8.73
CA LEU A 12 -20.29 0.25 -9.00
C LEU A 12 -19.75 -1.15 -9.34
N GLY A 13 -18.71 -1.23 -10.18
CA GLY A 13 -18.08 -2.50 -10.53
C GLY A 13 -17.51 -3.22 -9.30
N GLY A 14 -16.81 -2.48 -8.41
CA GLY A 14 -16.26 -3.02 -7.18
C GLY A 14 -17.34 -3.49 -6.21
N PHE A 15 -18.41 -2.72 -6.05
CA PHE A 15 -19.53 -3.10 -5.18
C PHE A 15 -20.28 -4.32 -5.72
N ALA A 16 -20.48 -4.41 -7.03
CA ALA A 16 -21.13 -5.56 -7.67
C ALA A 16 -20.33 -6.84 -7.46
N LEU A 17 -19.01 -6.79 -7.57
CA LEU A 17 -18.13 -7.93 -7.32
C LEU A 17 -18.19 -8.36 -5.85
N ALA A 18 -18.12 -7.41 -4.91
CA ALA A 18 -18.20 -7.68 -3.49
C ALA A 18 -19.54 -8.29 -3.09
N ALA A 19 -20.62 -7.91 -3.78
CA ALA A 19 -21.95 -8.49 -3.54
C ALA A 19 -22.04 -9.96 -3.97
N LYS A 20 -21.27 -10.36 -4.98
CA LYS A 20 -21.28 -11.73 -5.50
C LYS A 20 -20.29 -12.65 -4.81
N ARG A 21 -19.18 -12.13 -4.32
CA ARG A 21 -18.10 -12.92 -3.72
C ARG A 21 -17.60 -12.26 -2.43
N ASP A 22 -17.17 -13.09 -1.49
CA ASP A 22 -16.46 -12.59 -0.31
C ASP A 22 -15.16 -11.91 -0.76
N PRO A 23 -14.93 -10.62 -0.39
CA PRO A 23 -13.68 -9.93 -0.70
C PRO A 23 -12.42 -10.70 -0.31
N LYS A 24 -12.44 -11.42 0.82
CA LYS A 24 -11.32 -12.24 1.26
C LYS A 24 -11.00 -13.35 0.26
N THR A 25 -12.01 -13.93 -0.36
CA THR A 25 -11.84 -15.04 -1.31
C THR A 25 -11.20 -14.57 -2.61
N TYR A 26 -11.70 -13.49 -3.22
CA TYR A 26 -11.14 -13.06 -4.50
C TYR A 26 -9.81 -12.32 -4.38
N THR A 27 -9.44 -11.83 -3.19
CA THR A 27 -8.14 -11.22 -2.94
C THR A 27 -7.08 -12.23 -2.46
N ALA A 28 -7.47 -13.46 -2.15
CA ALA A 28 -6.56 -14.48 -1.63
C ALA A 28 -5.35 -14.74 -2.55
N PRO A 29 -5.51 -14.88 -3.89
CA PRO A 29 -4.36 -15.08 -4.77
C PRO A 29 -3.36 -13.92 -4.72
N ALA A 30 -3.83 -12.68 -4.67
CA ALA A 30 -2.98 -11.51 -4.60
C ALA A 30 -2.21 -11.45 -3.27
N ARG A 31 -2.88 -11.81 -2.16
CA ARG A 31 -2.22 -11.87 -0.85
C ARG A 31 -1.17 -12.97 -0.80
N ALA A 32 -1.46 -14.13 -1.38
CA ALA A 32 -0.51 -15.23 -1.45
C ALA A 32 0.72 -14.84 -2.27
N ALA A 33 0.54 -14.23 -3.43
CA ALA A 33 1.64 -13.74 -4.27
C ALA A 33 2.49 -12.70 -3.56
N PHE A 34 1.85 -11.81 -2.81
CA PHE A 34 2.53 -10.78 -2.02
C PHE A 34 3.38 -11.41 -0.92
N MET A 35 2.85 -12.41 -0.21
CA MET A 35 3.62 -13.14 0.82
C MET A 35 4.76 -13.95 0.22
N ASP A 36 4.56 -14.58 -0.93
CA ASP A 36 5.60 -15.34 -1.63
C ASP A 36 6.80 -14.47 -1.98
N ARG A 37 6.57 -13.20 -2.29
CA ARG A 37 7.64 -12.23 -2.54
C ARG A 37 8.61 -12.16 -1.36
N PHE A 38 8.09 -12.10 -0.14
CA PHE A 38 8.94 -12.02 1.07
C PHE A 38 9.61 -13.34 1.39
N LEU A 39 8.93 -14.46 1.16
CA LEU A 39 9.52 -15.79 1.32
C LEU A 39 10.72 -15.95 0.39
N ASN A 40 10.59 -15.55 -0.87
CA ASN A 40 11.66 -15.60 -1.85
C ASN A 40 12.80 -14.63 -1.53
N GLU A 41 12.48 -13.46 -0.98
CA GLU A 41 13.48 -12.46 -0.58
C GLU A 41 14.37 -12.97 0.55
N VAL A 42 13.80 -13.63 1.55
CA VAL A 42 14.54 -14.09 2.75
C VAL A 42 15.23 -15.44 2.56
N ASP A 43 14.74 -16.25 1.63
CA ASP A 43 15.26 -17.61 1.41
C ASP A 43 15.11 -18.02 -0.07
N PRO A 44 15.87 -17.35 -0.98
CA PRO A 44 15.76 -17.65 -2.42
C PRO A 44 16.16 -19.06 -2.78
N ASP A 45 17.06 -19.67 -2.03
CA ASP A 45 17.60 -21.01 -2.31
C ASP A 45 16.88 -22.12 -1.54
N LEU A 46 15.85 -21.80 -0.77
CA LEU A 46 15.06 -22.75 0.01
C LEU A 46 15.89 -23.59 0.98
N VAL A 47 16.87 -22.97 1.63
CA VAL A 47 17.80 -23.65 2.54
C VAL A 47 17.35 -23.61 4.01
N LEU A 48 16.44 -22.69 4.36
CA LEU A 48 15.96 -22.55 5.74
C LEU A 48 14.82 -23.54 6.02
N PRO A 49 14.69 -24.01 7.28
CA PRO A 49 13.48 -24.72 7.69
C PRO A 49 12.24 -23.86 7.45
N SER A 50 11.08 -24.49 7.13
CA SER A 50 9.86 -23.76 6.75
C SER A 50 9.41 -22.78 7.83
N GLY A 51 9.45 -23.14 9.10
CA GLY A 51 9.08 -22.25 10.20
C GLY A 51 9.97 -21.01 10.31
N GLU A 52 11.28 -21.19 10.15
CA GLU A 52 12.23 -20.07 10.17
C GLU A 52 12.07 -19.17 8.95
N ARG A 53 11.83 -19.76 7.79
CA ARG A 53 11.57 -19.00 6.56
C ARG A 53 10.33 -18.12 6.69
N GLU A 54 9.24 -18.67 7.22
CA GLU A 54 8.01 -17.93 7.46
C GLU A 54 8.22 -16.80 8.48
N ARG A 55 8.92 -17.06 9.56
CA ARG A 55 9.22 -16.06 10.58
C ARG A 55 9.99 -14.89 9.98
N ARG A 56 11.01 -15.17 9.18
CA ARG A 56 11.82 -14.13 8.52
C ARG A 56 11.00 -13.37 7.46
N ALA A 57 10.13 -14.06 6.74
CA ALA A 57 9.24 -13.41 5.76
C ALA A 57 8.26 -12.44 6.44
N VAL A 58 7.70 -12.82 7.58
CA VAL A 58 6.82 -11.94 8.37
C VAL A 58 7.59 -10.71 8.84
N ALA A 59 8.81 -10.88 9.32
CA ALA A 59 9.65 -9.75 9.74
C ALA A 59 9.99 -8.82 8.56
N ALA A 60 10.31 -9.40 7.40
CA ALA A 60 10.59 -8.62 6.19
C ALA A 60 9.37 -7.82 5.73
N ARG A 61 8.19 -8.42 5.82
CA ARG A 61 6.92 -7.74 5.51
C ARG A 61 6.67 -6.57 6.45
N ARG A 62 6.87 -6.76 7.75
CA ARG A 62 6.73 -5.68 8.73
C ARG A 62 7.70 -4.53 8.45
N ALA A 63 8.95 -4.86 8.11
CA ALA A 63 9.95 -3.86 7.75
C ALA A 63 9.54 -3.08 6.49
N TYR A 64 8.99 -3.77 5.50
CA TYR A 64 8.48 -3.17 4.27
C TYR A 64 7.39 -2.13 4.58
N PHE A 65 6.37 -2.51 5.36
CA PHE A 65 5.29 -1.59 5.70
C PHE A 65 5.76 -0.44 6.59
N SER A 66 6.72 -0.67 7.49
CA SER A 66 7.30 0.39 8.30
C SER A 66 8.04 1.42 7.43
N ARG A 67 8.79 0.96 6.42
CA ARG A 67 9.45 1.86 5.46
C ARG A 67 8.45 2.65 4.65
N LEU A 68 7.36 2.01 4.19
CA LEU A 68 6.28 2.71 3.48
C LEU A 68 5.64 3.79 4.34
N ALA A 69 5.32 3.46 5.59
CA ALA A 69 4.72 4.40 6.52
C ALA A 69 5.64 5.60 6.77
N MET A 70 6.94 5.35 6.94
CA MET A 70 7.93 6.40 7.12
C MET A 70 8.04 7.30 5.89
N THR A 71 8.12 6.71 4.69
CA THR A 71 8.18 7.44 3.42
C THR A 71 6.92 8.30 3.24
N SER A 72 5.76 7.75 3.54
CA SER A 72 4.48 8.49 3.46
C SER A 72 4.44 9.66 4.44
N ALA A 73 4.89 9.43 5.68
CA ALA A 73 4.95 10.49 6.69
C ALA A 73 5.91 11.62 6.29
N GLN A 74 7.07 11.27 5.74
CA GLN A 74 8.05 12.24 5.25
C GLN A 74 7.47 13.05 4.08
N ALA A 75 6.78 12.39 3.15
CA ALA A 75 6.13 13.06 2.03
C ALA A 75 5.06 14.05 2.49
N ARG A 76 4.24 13.66 3.48
CA ARG A 76 3.23 14.54 4.05
C ARG A 76 3.86 15.77 4.73
N ARG A 77 4.97 15.58 5.47
CA ARG A 77 5.68 16.70 6.11
C ARG A 77 6.25 17.67 5.08
N ARG A 78 6.83 17.14 4.00
CA ARG A 78 7.36 17.99 2.91
C ARG A 78 6.25 18.78 2.23
N ALA A 79 5.11 18.14 1.96
CA ALA A 79 3.96 18.79 1.36
C ALA A 79 3.40 19.90 2.25
N LYS A 80 3.31 19.65 3.57
CA LYS A 80 2.87 20.65 4.54
C LYS A 80 3.85 21.82 4.60
N ALA A 81 5.14 21.55 4.70
CA ALA A 81 6.18 22.58 4.74
C ALA A 81 6.13 23.46 3.48
N LYS A 82 5.92 22.85 2.31
CA LYS A 82 5.78 23.57 1.05
C LYS A 82 4.54 24.48 1.05
N ARG A 83 3.40 23.96 1.50
CA ARG A 83 2.17 24.74 1.62
C ARG A 83 2.34 25.91 2.58
N ASP A 84 2.97 25.67 3.72
CA ASP A 84 3.19 26.71 4.73
C ASP A 84 4.12 27.81 4.18
N ARG A 85 5.16 27.46 3.44
CA ARG A 85 6.06 28.43 2.79
C ARG A 85 5.33 29.25 1.73
N LEU A 86 4.49 28.63 0.90
CA LEU A 86 3.73 29.33 -0.12
C LEU A 86 2.69 30.26 0.50
N SER A 87 2.05 29.83 1.58
CA SER A 87 1.10 30.66 2.32
C SER A 87 1.78 31.86 2.95
N SER A 88 2.96 31.68 3.55
CA SER A 88 3.75 32.79 4.13
C SER A 88 4.21 33.77 3.06
N ALA A 89 4.65 33.27 1.89
CA ALA A 89 5.07 34.13 0.77
C ALA A 89 3.90 34.99 0.27
N LYS A 90 2.70 34.42 0.16
CA LYS A 90 1.49 35.16 -0.23
C LYS A 90 1.14 36.25 0.79
N GLY A 91 1.27 35.95 2.09
CA GLY A 91 1.03 36.92 3.15
C GLY A 91 2.00 38.10 3.13
N ARG A 92 3.24 37.87 2.75
CA ARG A 92 4.27 38.92 2.68
C ARG A 92 4.08 39.89 1.50
N ASN A 93 3.40 39.44 0.44
CA ASN A 93 3.20 40.23 -0.76
C ASN A 93 1.96 41.13 -0.70
N LYS A 94 1.31 41.19 0.43
CA LYS A 94 0.24 42.14 0.69
C LYS A 94 0.85 43.39 1.33
#